data_0596eedff42fcc08930fd7e48454ae7c
#
_entry.id   0596eedff42fcc08930fd7e48454ae7c
#
_cell.length_a   1.000
_cell.length_b   1.000
_cell.length_c   1.000
_cell.angle_alpha   90.00
_cell.angle_beta   90.00
_cell.angle_gamma   90.00
#
_symmetry.space_group_name_H-M   'P 1'
#
loop_
_entity.id
_entity.type
_entity.pdbx_description
1 polymer ?
#
loop_
_entity_poly.entity_id
_entity_poly.type
_entity_poly.pdbx_seq_one_letter_code
_entity_poly.pdbx_strand_id
1 'polypeptide(L)'
;EHILPSEKAFAYQMKLEAMKRKAGRPSKENSEQFALNFQGKQSSEILGEQVGESKDQIRRYIRLTNLIDPILDMVDNNQIAMNAAVEISYLGSKEQAAVMQSIEKEETSPSIAQARKMRKFHQDGNLSNAVIDSIMMEQKPETVKITLGEDKLKKYFPKSYSKAKMEEIILKLLDKWRRQRENEMER
;
A
#
# COMPACT_ATOMS: atom_id res chain seq x y z
N GLU A 1 -14.39 -19.46 3.42
CA GLU A 1 -14.77 -18.64 2.23
C GLU A 1 -13.85 -17.43 2.13
N HIS A 2 -13.27 -17.22 0.97
CA HIS A 2 -12.38 -16.07 0.74
C HIS A 2 -13.23 -14.91 0.25
N ILE A 3 -13.46 -13.91 1.11
CA ILE A 3 -14.21 -12.69 0.75
C ILE A 3 -13.30 -11.79 -0.10
N LEU A 4 -13.79 -11.36 -1.27
CA LEU A 4 -13.05 -10.51 -2.18
C LEU A 4 -12.81 -9.09 -1.60
N PRO A 5 -11.72 -8.41 -1.98
CA PRO A 5 -11.46 -7.03 -1.60
C PRO A 5 -12.61 -6.07 -1.93
N SER A 6 -13.24 -6.22 -3.10
CA SER A 6 -14.40 -5.43 -3.51
C SER A 6 -15.60 -5.66 -2.60
N GLU A 7 -15.91 -6.92 -2.27
CA GLU A 7 -17.02 -7.26 -1.37
C GLU A 7 -16.83 -6.63 0.02
N LYS A 8 -15.63 -6.72 0.57
CA LYS A 8 -15.28 -6.04 1.83
C LYS A 8 -15.45 -4.52 1.72
N ALA A 9 -14.99 -3.93 0.61
CA ALA A 9 -15.07 -2.49 0.38
C ALA A 9 -16.51 -2.00 0.42
N PHE A 10 -17.40 -2.60 -0.35
CA PHE A 10 -18.81 -2.23 -0.39
C PHE A 10 -19.55 -2.56 0.93
N ALA A 11 -19.28 -3.70 1.54
CA ALA A 11 -19.87 -4.07 2.83
C ALA A 11 -19.49 -3.08 3.94
N TYR A 12 -18.23 -2.65 4.00
CA TYR A 12 -17.77 -1.66 4.98
C TYR A 12 -18.35 -0.28 4.70
N GLN A 13 -18.42 0.14 3.45
CA GLN A 13 -19.06 1.38 3.06
C GLN A 13 -20.52 1.41 3.50
N MET A 14 -21.30 0.42 3.14
CA MET A 14 -22.72 0.32 3.51
C MET A 14 -22.92 0.33 5.03
N LYS A 15 -22.08 -0.38 5.77
CA LYS A 15 -22.15 -0.44 7.24
C LYS A 15 -21.82 0.90 7.87
N LEU A 16 -20.82 1.63 7.37
CA LEU A 16 -20.52 2.98 7.86
C LEU A 16 -21.64 3.98 7.52
N GLU A 17 -22.24 3.89 6.35
CA GLU A 17 -23.40 4.73 5.98
C GLU A 17 -24.60 4.47 6.87
N ALA A 18 -24.88 3.20 7.17
CA ALA A 18 -25.94 2.82 8.09
C ALA A 18 -25.70 3.36 9.53
N MET A 19 -24.45 3.33 9.98
CA MET A 19 -24.05 3.90 11.28
C MET A 19 -24.23 5.43 11.30
N LYS A 20 -23.89 6.14 10.22
CA LYS A 20 -24.07 7.60 10.12
C LYS A 20 -25.54 7.99 10.14
N ARG A 21 -26.41 7.24 9.48
CA ARG A 21 -27.87 7.48 9.45
C ARG A 21 -28.50 7.34 10.86
N LYS A 22 -27.99 6.43 11.67
CA LYS A 22 -28.43 6.28 13.08
C LYS A 22 -27.97 7.41 14.00
N ALA A 23 -26.92 8.14 13.63
CA ALA A 23 -26.41 9.29 14.37
C ALA A 23 -27.15 10.62 14.09
N GLY A 24 -28.29 10.61 13.36
CA GLY A 24 -29.24 11.72 13.31
C GLY A 24 -29.75 12.05 14.73
N ARG A 25 -30.29 13.29 14.95
CA ARG A 25 -30.74 13.80 16.26
C ARG A 25 -31.43 12.68 17.08
N PRO A 26 -30.80 12.18 18.19
CA PRO A 26 -31.34 11.05 18.93
C PRO A 26 -32.68 11.42 19.57
N SER A 27 -33.68 10.53 19.43
CA SER A 27 -34.85 10.59 20.34
C SER A 27 -34.35 10.29 21.76
N LYS A 28 -34.93 10.95 22.75
CA LYS A 28 -34.47 10.91 24.16
C LYS A 28 -34.26 9.48 24.74
N GLU A 29 -34.98 8.50 24.24
CA GLU A 29 -34.94 7.11 24.77
C GLU A 29 -33.76 6.25 24.27
N ASN A 30 -33.16 6.56 23.09
CA ASN A 30 -32.05 5.80 22.54
C ASN A 30 -30.65 6.44 22.76
N SER A 31 -30.62 7.63 23.40
CA SER A 31 -29.37 8.41 23.50
C SER A 31 -28.40 7.88 24.56
N GLU A 32 -28.88 7.29 25.64
CA GLU A 32 -28.05 6.89 26.76
C GLU A 32 -27.25 5.59 26.51
N GLN A 33 -27.87 4.57 25.93
CA GLN A 33 -27.17 3.32 25.59
C GLN A 33 -26.20 3.47 24.42
N PHE A 34 -26.52 4.34 23.45
CA PHE A 34 -25.62 4.60 22.33
C PHE A 34 -24.43 5.48 22.70
N ALA A 35 -24.66 6.47 23.57
CA ALA A 35 -23.61 7.37 24.07
C ALA A 35 -22.60 6.67 24.99
N LEU A 36 -23.04 5.71 25.81
CA LEU A 36 -22.18 4.97 26.74
C LEU A 36 -21.20 4.02 26.04
N ASN A 37 -21.58 3.45 24.88
CA ASN A 37 -20.74 2.48 24.14
C ASN A 37 -19.77 3.10 23.12
N PHE A 38 -19.98 4.39 22.75
CA PHE A 38 -19.26 4.98 21.61
C PHE A 38 -18.63 6.36 21.89
N GLN A 39 -18.44 6.71 23.16
CA GLN A 39 -17.85 7.99 23.56
C GLN A 39 -16.50 8.23 22.85
N GLY A 40 -16.48 9.17 21.90
CA GLY A 40 -15.27 9.68 21.25
C GLY A 40 -14.68 8.81 20.13
N LYS A 41 -15.21 7.60 19.85
CA LYS A 41 -14.69 6.74 18.78
C LYS A 41 -15.31 7.11 17.42
N GLN A 42 -14.47 7.08 16.37
CA GLN A 42 -14.96 7.26 14.99
C GLN A 42 -15.69 5.98 14.50
N SER A 43 -16.71 6.14 13.65
CA SER A 43 -17.48 5.00 13.11
C SER A 43 -16.60 3.92 12.45
N SER A 44 -15.48 4.31 11.81
CA SER A 44 -14.52 3.37 11.23
C SER A 44 -13.71 2.57 12.29
N GLU A 45 -13.54 3.13 13.48
CA GLU A 45 -12.87 2.47 14.61
C GLU A 45 -13.81 1.44 15.24
N ILE A 46 -15.07 1.83 15.44
CA ILE A 46 -16.12 0.93 15.92
C ILE A 46 -16.32 -0.25 14.97
N LEU A 47 -16.36 0.03 13.66
CA LEU A 47 -16.46 -1.01 12.66
C LEU A 47 -15.24 -1.94 12.68
N GLY A 48 -14.03 -1.38 12.79
CA GLY A 48 -12.80 -2.16 12.89
C GLY A 48 -12.80 -3.13 14.07
N GLU A 49 -13.21 -2.67 15.25
CA GLU A 49 -13.37 -3.54 16.45
C GLU A 49 -14.37 -4.69 16.22
N GLN A 50 -15.48 -4.43 15.50
CA GLN A 50 -16.50 -5.46 15.21
C GLN A 50 -16.03 -6.54 14.25
N VAL A 51 -15.15 -6.19 13.28
CA VAL A 51 -14.68 -7.11 12.23
C VAL A 51 -13.25 -7.60 12.44
N GLY A 52 -12.58 -7.14 13.50
CA GLY A 52 -11.20 -7.52 13.82
C GLY A 52 -10.15 -6.89 12.90
N GLU A 53 -10.47 -5.74 12.27
CA GLU A 53 -9.55 -5.01 11.39
C GLU A 53 -9.22 -3.61 11.95
N SER A 54 -8.06 -3.06 11.57
CA SER A 54 -7.71 -1.70 11.99
C SER A 54 -8.58 -0.66 11.27
N LYS A 55 -8.80 0.48 11.91
CA LYS A 55 -9.50 1.64 11.33
C LYS A 55 -8.91 2.06 9.97
N ASP A 56 -7.58 2.00 9.83
CA ASP A 56 -6.91 2.36 8.58
C ASP A 56 -7.13 1.32 7.50
N GLN A 57 -7.21 0.04 7.86
CA GLN A 57 -7.55 -1.03 6.92
C GLN A 57 -8.99 -0.88 6.41
N ILE A 58 -9.94 -0.59 7.30
CA ILE A 58 -11.33 -0.28 6.90
C ILE A 58 -11.37 0.88 5.89
N ARG A 59 -10.65 1.96 6.17
CA ARG A 59 -10.58 3.13 5.26
C ARG A 59 -9.97 2.78 3.91
N ARG A 60 -8.94 1.92 3.88
CA ARG A 60 -8.33 1.46 2.63
C ARG A 60 -9.29 0.63 1.80
N TYR A 61 -10.04 -0.31 2.42
CA TYR A 61 -11.06 -1.05 1.71
C TYR A 61 -12.14 -0.13 1.13
N ILE A 62 -12.72 0.74 1.95
CA ILE A 62 -13.74 1.67 1.47
C ILE A 62 -13.21 2.54 0.33
N ARG A 63 -11.92 2.91 0.35
CA ARG A 63 -11.34 3.70 -0.72
C ARG A 63 -11.40 2.99 -2.07
N LEU A 64 -11.38 1.66 -2.12
CA LEU A 64 -11.48 0.88 -3.36
C LEU A 64 -12.82 1.09 -4.09
N THR A 65 -13.89 1.47 -3.40
CA THR A 65 -15.19 1.76 -4.03
C THR A 65 -15.16 2.98 -4.99
N ASN A 66 -14.07 3.75 -5.00
CA ASN A 66 -13.87 4.84 -5.95
C ASN A 66 -13.06 4.42 -7.20
N LEU A 67 -12.74 3.14 -7.34
CA LEU A 67 -12.14 2.61 -8.56
C LEU A 67 -13.21 2.38 -9.62
N ILE A 68 -12.80 2.46 -10.89
CA ILE A 68 -13.62 1.96 -11.99
C ILE A 68 -13.66 0.43 -11.94
N ASP A 69 -14.77 -0.17 -12.37
CA ASP A 69 -14.99 -1.62 -12.28
C ASP A 69 -13.83 -2.46 -12.83
N PRO A 70 -13.25 -2.18 -14.02
CA PRO A 70 -12.15 -3.00 -14.53
C PRO A 70 -10.90 -3.03 -13.62
N ILE A 71 -10.58 -1.90 -12.96
CA ILE A 71 -9.44 -1.87 -12.02
C ILE A 71 -9.79 -2.60 -10.72
N LEU A 72 -11.04 -2.50 -10.27
CA LEU A 72 -11.52 -3.21 -9.09
C LEU A 72 -11.47 -4.72 -9.29
N ASP A 73 -11.90 -5.21 -10.47
CA ASP A 73 -11.79 -6.61 -10.87
C ASP A 73 -10.32 -7.10 -10.89
N MET A 74 -9.39 -6.26 -11.33
CA MET A 74 -7.97 -6.58 -11.27
C MET A 74 -7.44 -6.70 -9.84
N VAL A 75 -8.00 -5.94 -8.89
CA VAL A 75 -7.65 -6.07 -7.46
C VAL A 75 -8.16 -7.39 -6.90
N ASP A 76 -9.39 -7.79 -7.24
CA ASP A 76 -10.00 -9.03 -6.80
C ASP A 76 -9.25 -10.26 -7.35
N ASN A 77 -8.73 -10.15 -8.56
CA ASN A 77 -7.90 -11.17 -9.21
C ASN A 77 -6.43 -11.13 -8.79
N ASN A 78 -6.04 -10.29 -7.79
CA ASN A 78 -4.67 -10.11 -7.34
C ASN A 78 -3.68 -9.63 -8.43
N GLN A 79 -4.18 -9.05 -9.52
CA GLN A 79 -3.36 -8.48 -10.59
C GLN A 79 -2.80 -7.11 -10.20
N ILE A 80 -3.55 -6.33 -9.41
CA ILE A 80 -3.09 -5.08 -8.82
C ILE A 80 -3.03 -5.23 -7.31
N ALA A 81 -1.89 -4.88 -6.71
CA ALA A 81 -1.74 -4.88 -5.26
C ALA A 81 -2.68 -3.85 -4.60
N MET A 82 -3.39 -4.24 -3.53
CA MET A 82 -4.36 -3.40 -2.82
C MET A 82 -3.83 -1.99 -2.50
N ASN A 83 -2.57 -1.88 -2.04
CA ASN A 83 -2.00 -0.57 -1.70
C ASN A 83 -1.78 0.32 -2.94
N ALA A 84 -1.45 -0.25 -4.11
CA ALA A 84 -1.37 0.50 -5.36
C ALA A 84 -2.77 0.95 -5.82
N ALA A 85 -3.75 0.07 -5.73
CA ALA A 85 -5.14 0.35 -6.05
C ALA A 85 -5.72 1.49 -5.19
N VAL A 86 -5.41 1.53 -3.90
CA VAL A 86 -5.79 2.63 -3.00
C VAL A 86 -5.21 3.97 -3.49
N GLU A 87 -3.97 4.00 -3.96
CA GLU A 87 -3.38 5.24 -4.52
C GLU A 87 -4.05 5.63 -5.85
N ILE A 88 -4.36 4.66 -6.72
CA ILE A 88 -5.08 4.88 -7.99
C ILE A 88 -6.50 5.41 -7.75
N SER A 89 -7.17 4.99 -6.68
CA SER A 89 -8.53 5.43 -6.35
C SER A 89 -8.65 6.94 -6.04
N TYR A 90 -7.54 7.66 -5.91
CA TYR A 90 -7.53 9.12 -5.80
C TYR A 90 -7.54 9.84 -7.14
N LEU A 91 -7.31 9.12 -8.24
CA LEU A 91 -7.35 9.65 -9.60
C LEU A 91 -8.80 9.79 -10.08
N GLY A 92 -9.02 10.70 -11.02
CA GLY A 92 -10.32 10.81 -11.70
C GLY A 92 -10.60 9.61 -12.61
N SER A 93 -11.89 9.35 -12.92
CA SER A 93 -12.29 8.19 -13.73
C SER A 93 -11.60 8.14 -15.10
N LYS A 94 -11.37 9.30 -15.74
CA LYS A 94 -10.64 9.39 -17.02
C LYS A 94 -9.17 8.97 -16.88
N GLU A 95 -8.53 9.40 -15.81
CA GLU A 95 -7.13 9.05 -15.52
C GLU A 95 -7.01 7.57 -15.13
N GLN A 96 -7.97 7.04 -14.39
CA GLN A 96 -8.04 5.60 -14.09
C GLN A 96 -8.18 4.77 -15.37
N ALA A 97 -9.02 5.22 -16.33
CA ALA A 97 -9.12 4.57 -17.62
C ALA A 97 -7.80 4.62 -18.42
N ALA A 98 -7.06 5.72 -18.34
CA ALA A 98 -5.73 5.82 -18.96
C ALA A 98 -4.71 4.89 -18.29
N VAL A 99 -4.75 4.75 -16.94
CA VAL A 99 -3.93 3.78 -16.22
C VAL A 99 -4.25 2.36 -16.69
N MET A 100 -5.52 2.01 -16.87
CA MET A 100 -5.96 0.72 -17.38
C MET A 100 -5.39 0.44 -18.78
N GLN A 101 -5.50 1.40 -19.69
CA GLN A 101 -4.91 1.30 -21.04
C GLN A 101 -3.39 1.10 -21.01
N SER A 102 -2.70 1.80 -20.10
CA SER A 102 -1.26 1.65 -19.94
C SER A 102 -0.88 0.28 -19.35
N ILE A 103 -1.68 -0.29 -18.45
CA ILE A 103 -1.51 -1.65 -17.92
C ILE A 103 -1.62 -2.68 -19.06
N GLU A 104 -2.64 -2.55 -19.91
CA GLU A 104 -2.85 -3.43 -21.06
C GLU A 104 -1.70 -3.35 -22.07
N LYS A 105 -1.23 -2.14 -22.36
CA LYS A 105 -0.14 -1.89 -23.30
C LYS A 105 1.21 -2.43 -22.82
N GLU A 106 1.54 -2.22 -21.54
CA GLU A 106 2.83 -2.61 -20.96
C GLU A 106 2.79 -4.01 -20.30
N GLU A 107 1.64 -4.70 -20.33
CA GLU A 107 1.40 -6.00 -19.70
C GLU A 107 1.89 -6.06 -18.24
N THR A 108 1.88 -4.92 -17.56
CA THR A 108 2.44 -4.77 -16.20
C THR A 108 1.56 -3.89 -15.34
N SER A 109 1.29 -4.34 -14.12
CA SER A 109 0.56 -3.54 -13.13
C SER A 109 1.47 -2.55 -12.41
N PRO A 110 0.97 -1.35 -12.07
CA PRO A 110 1.76 -0.33 -11.40
C PRO A 110 2.18 -0.76 -10.00
N SER A 111 3.41 -0.46 -9.66
CA SER A 111 3.90 -0.56 -8.28
C SER A 111 3.28 0.52 -7.40
N ILE A 112 3.37 0.34 -6.08
CA ILE A 112 2.91 1.37 -5.11
C ILE A 112 3.63 2.70 -5.34
N ALA A 113 4.92 2.68 -5.69
CA ALA A 113 5.71 3.88 -5.95
C ALA A 113 5.21 4.62 -7.20
N GLN A 114 4.93 3.91 -8.29
CA GLN A 114 4.37 4.44 -9.51
C GLN A 114 2.96 5.02 -9.27
N ALA A 115 2.09 4.29 -8.57
CA ALA A 115 0.75 4.77 -8.22
C ALA A 115 0.78 6.05 -7.35
N ARG A 116 1.69 6.14 -6.37
CA ARG A 116 1.91 7.36 -5.59
C ARG A 116 2.40 8.52 -6.43
N LYS A 117 3.29 8.25 -7.39
CA LYS A 117 3.79 9.26 -8.32
C LYS A 117 2.66 9.80 -9.20
N MET A 118 1.82 8.93 -9.76
CA MET A 118 0.61 9.31 -10.52
C MET A 118 -0.32 10.18 -9.66
N ARG A 119 -0.61 9.77 -8.41
CA ARG A 119 -1.42 10.56 -7.49
C ARG A 119 -0.83 11.95 -7.24
N LYS A 120 0.48 12.08 -7.08
CA LYS A 120 1.14 13.37 -6.90
C LYS A 120 0.95 14.26 -8.13
N PHE A 121 1.20 13.73 -9.34
CA PHE A 121 0.97 14.48 -10.58
C PHE A 121 -0.50 14.88 -10.76
N HIS A 122 -1.44 14.03 -10.33
CA HIS A 122 -2.87 14.36 -10.31
C HIS A 122 -3.15 15.55 -9.37
N GLN A 123 -2.61 15.53 -8.14
CA GLN A 123 -2.78 16.62 -7.18
C GLN A 123 -2.18 17.96 -7.69
N ASP A 124 -1.09 17.86 -8.44
CA ASP A 124 -0.43 19.02 -9.06
C ASP A 124 -1.14 19.48 -10.37
N GLY A 125 -2.21 18.78 -10.80
CA GLY A 125 -2.96 19.08 -12.03
C GLY A 125 -2.20 18.76 -13.33
N ASN A 126 -1.14 17.98 -13.25
CA ASN A 126 -0.20 17.70 -14.36
C ASN A 126 -0.24 16.23 -14.84
N LEU A 127 -1.23 15.43 -14.41
CA LEU A 127 -1.34 14.04 -14.82
C LEU A 127 -2.00 13.94 -16.21
N SER A 128 -1.21 13.65 -17.22
CA SER A 128 -1.68 13.35 -18.59
C SER A 128 -1.43 11.88 -18.93
N ASN A 129 -2.06 11.38 -20.00
CA ASN A 129 -1.83 9.99 -20.49
C ASN A 129 -0.33 9.74 -20.77
N ALA A 130 0.36 10.71 -21.38
CA ALA A 130 1.79 10.60 -21.64
C ALA A 130 2.64 10.50 -20.36
N VAL A 131 2.22 11.21 -19.28
CA VAL A 131 2.88 11.12 -17.98
C VAL A 131 2.60 9.76 -17.33
N ILE A 132 1.38 9.22 -17.45
CA ILE A 132 1.03 7.88 -16.96
C ILE A 132 1.91 6.83 -17.67
N ASP A 133 1.97 6.84 -19.00
CA ASP A 133 2.80 5.93 -19.78
C ASP A 133 4.28 6.04 -19.37
N SER A 134 4.80 7.25 -19.23
CA SER A 134 6.18 7.47 -18.79
C SER A 134 6.45 6.86 -17.40
N ILE A 135 5.52 7.02 -16.45
CA ILE A 135 5.65 6.45 -15.11
C ILE A 135 5.57 4.91 -15.16
N MET A 136 4.71 4.35 -16.01
CA MET A 136 4.59 2.90 -16.17
C MET A 136 5.84 2.27 -16.78
N MET A 137 6.48 2.95 -17.74
CA MET A 137 7.74 2.52 -18.37
C MET A 137 8.96 2.66 -17.44
N GLU A 138 8.86 3.40 -16.33
CA GLU A 138 9.97 3.50 -15.38
C GLU A 138 10.34 2.11 -14.86
N GLN A 139 11.56 1.68 -15.14
CA GLN A 139 12.09 0.42 -14.60
C GLN A 139 12.01 0.48 -13.06
N LYS A 140 11.39 -0.54 -12.48
CA LYS A 140 11.46 -0.72 -11.02
C LYS A 140 12.94 -0.79 -10.67
N PRO A 141 13.46 0.06 -9.75
CA PRO A 141 14.85 -0.08 -9.34
C PRO A 141 15.03 -1.52 -8.85
N GLU A 142 15.91 -2.27 -9.51
CA GLU A 142 16.29 -3.61 -9.04
C GLU A 142 16.95 -3.45 -7.66
N THR A 143 16.16 -3.47 -6.62
CA THR A 143 16.68 -3.55 -5.27
C THR A 143 17.14 -4.98 -5.04
N VAL A 144 18.40 -5.25 -5.32
CA VAL A 144 19.04 -6.50 -4.93
C VAL A 144 19.08 -6.53 -3.41
N LYS A 145 18.11 -7.22 -2.80
CA LYS A 145 18.10 -7.46 -1.36
C LYS A 145 18.86 -8.76 -1.09
N ILE A 146 20.07 -8.62 -0.57
CA ILE A 146 20.85 -9.76 -0.07
C ILE A 146 20.47 -9.96 1.40
N THR A 147 19.74 -11.01 1.71
CA THR A 147 19.41 -11.40 3.09
C THR A 147 20.40 -12.48 3.54
N LEU A 148 21.26 -12.14 4.47
CA LEU A 148 22.15 -13.10 5.12
C LEU A 148 21.42 -13.73 6.31
N GLY A 149 21.12 -15.03 6.24
CA GLY A 149 20.50 -15.76 7.34
C GLY A 149 21.38 -15.75 8.59
N GLU A 150 20.75 -15.67 9.76
CA GLU A 150 21.44 -15.61 11.07
C GLU A 150 22.41 -16.78 11.28
N ASP A 151 22.04 -17.98 10.82
CA ASP A 151 22.89 -19.19 10.94
C ASP A 151 24.17 -19.11 10.09
N LYS A 152 24.14 -18.41 8.96
CA LYS A 152 25.32 -18.16 8.14
C LYS A 152 26.26 -17.16 8.82
N LEU A 153 25.68 -16.12 9.47
CA LEU A 153 26.45 -15.10 10.18
C LEU A 153 27.08 -15.62 11.48
N LYS A 154 26.43 -16.54 12.20
CA LYS A 154 26.93 -17.16 13.44
C LYS A 154 28.28 -17.86 13.26
N LYS A 155 28.64 -18.28 12.04
CA LYS A 155 29.94 -18.91 11.75
C LYS A 155 31.10 -17.91 11.76
N TYR A 156 30.82 -16.63 11.54
CA TYR A 156 31.85 -15.60 11.34
C TYR A 156 31.89 -14.58 12.47
N PHE A 157 30.81 -14.47 13.26
CA PHE A 157 30.68 -13.47 14.31
C PHE A 157 30.45 -14.10 15.68
N PRO A 158 31.11 -13.60 16.74
CA PRO A 158 30.85 -14.02 18.13
C PRO A 158 29.38 -13.72 18.51
N LYS A 159 28.83 -14.54 19.40
CA LYS A 159 27.44 -14.37 19.90
C LYS A 159 27.18 -13.01 20.60
N SER A 160 28.25 -12.35 21.06
CA SER A 160 28.19 -11.04 21.74
C SER A 160 28.03 -9.85 20.81
N TYR A 161 28.11 -10.05 19.47
CA TYR A 161 28.01 -8.94 18.53
C TYR A 161 26.55 -8.58 18.23
N SER A 162 26.23 -7.29 18.33
CA SER A 162 24.97 -6.73 17.91
C SER A 162 24.84 -6.72 16.37
N LYS A 163 23.61 -6.69 15.85
CA LYS A 163 23.36 -6.56 14.40
C LYS A 163 24.09 -5.38 13.77
N ALA A 164 24.05 -4.22 14.43
CA ALA A 164 24.74 -3.01 13.97
C ALA A 164 26.27 -3.21 13.88
N LYS A 165 26.86 -3.92 14.85
CA LYS A 165 28.30 -4.22 14.85
C LYS A 165 28.67 -5.18 13.73
N MET A 166 27.85 -6.18 13.44
CA MET A 166 28.07 -7.12 12.33
C MET A 166 27.98 -6.38 10.99
N GLU A 167 26.97 -5.52 10.80
CA GLU A 167 26.78 -4.71 9.60
C GLU A 167 27.97 -3.78 9.34
N GLU A 168 28.45 -3.07 10.36
CA GLU A 168 29.64 -2.21 10.27
C GLU A 168 30.88 -2.98 9.77
N ILE A 169 31.10 -4.18 10.30
CA ILE A 169 32.24 -5.01 9.91
C ILE A 169 32.09 -5.50 8.48
N ILE A 170 30.88 -5.94 8.08
CA ILE A 170 30.60 -6.37 6.70
C ILE A 170 30.87 -5.22 5.73
N LEU A 171 30.40 -4.02 6.01
CA LEU A 171 30.61 -2.85 5.15
C LEU A 171 32.12 -2.52 5.04
N LYS A 172 32.88 -2.56 6.14
CA LYS A 172 34.33 -2.35 6.10
C LYS A 172 35.05 -3.40 5.24
N LEU A 173 34.64 -4.66 5.30
CA LEU A 173 35.21 -5.73 4.48
C LEU A 173 34.90 -5.55 3.00
N LEU A 174 33.67 -5.14 2.66
CA LEU A 174 33.23 -4.85 1.30
C LEU A 174 33.98 -3.63 0.73
N ASP A 175 34.20 -2.58 1.51
CA ASP A 175 35.00 -1.41 1.10
C ASP A 175 36.48 -1.81 0.82
N LYS A 176 37.06 -2.64 1.68
CA LYS A 176 38.40 -3.17 1.45
C LYS A 176 38.49 -4.00 0.18
N TRP A 177 37.53 -4.88 -0.03
CA TRP A 177 37.46 -5.71 -1.23
C TRP A 177 37.26 -4.87 -2.51
N ARG A 178 36.44 -3.83 -2.49
CA ARG A 178 36.26 -2.90 -3.60
C ARG A 178 37.59 -2.24 -3.99
N ARG A 179 38.30 -1.68 -3.02
CA ARG A 179 39.62 -1.04 -3.25
C ARG A 179 40.66 -2.01 -3.81
N GLN A 180 40.63 -3.27 -3.37
CA GLN A 180 41.53 -4.28 -3.93
C GLN A 180 41.23 -4.56 -5.41
N ARG A 181 39.96 -4.69 -5.77
CA ARG A 181 39.52 -4.86 -7.17
C ARG A 181 39.91 -3.68 -8.06
N GLU A 182 39.70 -2.46 -7.58
CA GLU A 182 40.08 -1.25 -8.31
C GLU A 182 41.60 -1.24 -8.60
N ASN A 183 42.42 -1.57 -7.62
CA ASN A 183 43.87 -1.65 -7.78
C ASN A 183 44.35 -2.83 -8.68
N GLU A 184 43.57 -3.91 -8.79
CA GLU A 184 43.86 -5.05 -9.69
C GLU A 184 43.47 -4.73 -11.14
N MET A 185 42.48 -3.86 -11.37
CA MET A 185 42.08 -3.44 -12.71
C MET A 185 42.96 -2.33 -13.32
N GLU A 186 43.73 -1.63 -12.48
CA GLU A 186 44.72 -0.59 -12.88
C GLU A 186 46.10 -1.15 -13.18
N ARG A 187 46.35 -2.47 -12.99
CA ARG A 187 47.57 -3.16 -13.31
C ARG A 187 47.48 -3.95 -14.61
#